data_853e641dbbe6fc169b677e7c3dba3762
#
_entry.id   853e641dbbe6fc169b677e7c3dba3762
#
_cell.length_a   1.000
_cell.length_b   1.000
_cell.length_c   1.000
_cell.angle_alpha   90.00
_cell.angle_beta   90.00
_cell.angle_gamma   90.00
#
_symmetry.space_group_name_H-M   'P 1'
#
loop_
_entity.id
_entity.type
_entity.pdbx_description
1 polymer ?
#
loop_
_entity_poly.entity_id
_entity_poly.type
_entity_poly.pdbx_seq_one_letter_code
_entity_poly.pdbx_strand_id
1 'polypeptide(L)'
;MIEILTDTQIAQARRTGAFVAHALSSLRDRIQVGTNLLQIDAWTRELIEDGGAESCYVDYAPAFGRGAFGHYICTSVNDAVLHGRPHDYPLADGDLLSLDLAVSLDGIVADSAVSFVVGTARTPESESLIDATERALAAGIRAAGPGVRVGDIGHAIGTVLHDAGYPVNTDFGGHGLGTTMHQDPHVPNAGRPGRGYPLRPGMLVALEPWVMADTADLVYDPDGWTLRSATGCRTAHSEHTVLITDDGAQALTLA
;
A
#
# COMPACT_ATOMS: atom_id res chain seq x y z
N MET A 1 -0.97 3.92 19.09
CA MET A 1 -2.29 4.18 19.76
C MET A 1 -3.36 3.76 18.78
N ILE A 2 -4.54 3.29 19.23
CA ILE A 2 -5.65 2.92 18.34
C ILE A 2 -6.71 4.02 18.42
N GLU A 3 -7.04 4.61 17.29
CA GLU A 3 -8.09 5.62 17.19
C GLU A 3 -9.42 5.00 16.78
N ILE A 4 -10.51 5.56 17.30
CA ILE A 4 -11.89 5.31 16.87
C ILE A 4 -12.42 6.63 16.37
N LEU A 5 -12.65 6.73 15.09
CA LEU A 5 -13.06 7.96 14.44
C LEU A 5 -14.52 8.29 14.77
N THR A 6 -14.78 9.58 14.95
CA THR A 6 -16.13 10.15 15.00
C THR A 6 -16.75 10.20 13.60
N ASP A 7 -18.07 10.37 13.49
CA ASP A 7 -18.77 10.50 12.20
C ASP A 7 -18.18 11.61 11.32
N THR A 8 -17.78 12.74 11.93
CA THR A 8 -17.11 13.84 11.21
C THR A 8 -15.78 13.39 10.64
N GLN A 9 -14.95 12.71 11.42
CA GLN A 9 -13.67 12.19 10.98
C GLN A 9 -13.82 11.08 9.92
N ILE A 10 -14.85 10.24 10.04
CA ILE A 10 -15.19 9.23 9.01
C ILE A 10 -15.55 9.92 7.68
N ALA A 11 -16.31 11.01 7.72
CA ALA A 11 -16.59 11.78 6.51
C ALA A 11 -15.34 12.42 5.90
N GLN A 12 -14.38 12.86 6.73
CA GLN A 12 -13.05 13.32 6.30
C GLN A 12 -12.25 12.17 5.68
N ALA A 13 -12.17 11.01 6.35
CA ALA A 13 -11.48 9.82 5.84
C ALA A 13 -11.96 9.40 4.45
N ARG A 14 -13.27 9.48 4.20
CA ARG A 14 -13.87 9.21 2.88
C ARG A 14 -13.37 10.19 1.81
N ARG A 15 -13.24 11.49 2.14
CA ARG A 15 -12.71 12.50 1.21
C ARG A 15 -11.22 12.24 0.93
N THR A 16 -10.44 11.96 1.97
CA THR A 16 -9.02 11.65 1.82
C THR A 16 -8.82 10.38 0.98
N GLY A 17 -9.59 9.33 1.26
CA GLY A 17 -9.55 8.08 0.47
C GLY A 17 -9.89 8.29 -1.00
N ALA A 18 -10.94 9.06 -1.29
CA ALA A 18 -11.30 9.43 -2.67
C ALA A 18 -10.21 10.26 -3.36
N PHE A 19 -9.54 11.15 -2.62
CA PHE A 19 -8.39 11.91 -3.15
C PHE A 19 -7.23 10.99 -3.52
N VAL A 20 -6.82 10.07 -2.63
CA VAL A 20 -5.73 9.10 -2.90
C VAL A 20 -6.06 8.24 -4.11
N ALA A 21 -7.29 7.70 -4.19
CA ALA A 21 -7.75 6.91 -5.33
C ALA A 21 -7.65 7.70 -6.66
N HIS A 22 -8.12 8.96 -6.66
CA HIS A 22 -8.02 9.85 -7.82
C HIS A 22 -6.57 10.14 -8.20
N ALA A 23 -5.70 10.43 -7.23
CA ALA A 23 -4.30 10.72 -7.48
C ALA A 23 -3.57 9.52 -8.10
N LEU A 24 -3.73 8.32 -7.53
CA LEU A 24 -3.12 7.10 -8.08
C LEU A 24 -3.64 6.77 -9.49
N SER A 25 -4.95 6.90 -9.72
CA SER A 25 -5.54 6.70 -11.05
C SER A 25 -4.99 7.72 -12.06
N SER A 26 -4.93 9.00 -11.70
CA SER A 26 -4.40 10.06 -12.57
C SER A 26 -2.93 9.85 -12.91
N LEU A 27 -2.11 9.41 -11.95
CA LEU A 27 -0.70 9.09 -12.17
C LEU A 27 -0.58 7.89 -13.12
N ARG A 28 -1.32 6.80 -12.87
CA ARG A 28 -1.33 5.61 -13.72
C ARG A 28 -1.66 5.94 -15.17
N ASP A 29 -2.66 6.79 -15.41
CA ASP A 29 -3.10 7.19 -16.74
C ASP A 29 -2.06 8.05 -17.48
N ARG A 30 -1.21 8.80 -16.75
CA ARG A 30 -0.14 9.64 -17.32
C ARG A 30 1.16 8.89 -17.58
N ILE A 31 1.41 7.79 -16.84
CA ILE A 31 2.67 7.04 -16.90
C ILE A 31 2.74 6.23 -18.19
N GLN A 32 3.87 6.38 -18.88
CA GLN A 32 4.18 5.64 -20.10
C GLN A 32 5.66 5.25 -20.13
N VAL A 33 6.06 4.43 -21.08
CA VAL A 33 7.46 4.09 -21.33
C VAL A 33 8.29 5.39 -21.50
N GLY A 34 9.40 5.48 -20.78
CA GLY A 34 10.26 6.66 -20.73
C GLY A 34 9.89 7.69 -19.66
N THR A 35 8.75 7.57 -18.97
CA THR A 35 8.45 8.42 -17.81
C THR A 35 9.49 8.17 -16.71
N ASN A 36 10.10 9.24 -16.19
CA ASN A 36 11.10 9.15 -15.13
C ASN A 36 10.44 9.10 -13.76
N LEU A 37 10.96 8.33 -12.80
CA LEU A 37 10.40 8.23 -11.45
C LEU A 37 10.40 9.59 -10.72
N LEU A 38 11.40 10.43 -10.93
CA LEU A 38 11.42 11.81 -10.40
C LEU A 38 10.31 12.69 -10.99
N GLN A 39 9.87 12.39 -12.21
CA GLN A 39 8.74 13.09 -12.84
C GLN A 39 7.42 12.65 -12.19
N ILE A 40 7.28 11.37 -11.84
CA ILE A 40 6.12 10.87 -11.08
C ILE A 40 6.04 11.55 -9.71
N ASP A 41 7.17 11.66 -9.02
CA ASP A 41 7.25 12.36 -7.73
C ASP A 41 6.84 13.84 -7.85
N ALA A 42 7.31 14.54 -8.88
CA ALA A 42 6.93 15.92 -9.14
C ALA A 42 5.42 16.06 -9.44
N TRP A 43 4.84 15.17 -10.22
CA TRP A 43 3.40 15.16 -10.50
C TRP A 43 2.57 14.86 -9.25
N THR A 44 3.07 13.97 -8.39
CA THR A 44 2.42 13.67 -7.11
C THR A 44 2.41 14.88 -6.20
N ARG A 45 3.53 15.60 -6.11
CA ARG A 45 3.60 16.86 -5.38
C ARG A 45 2.57 17.88 -5.89
N GLU A 46 2.49 18.09 -7.22
CA GLU A 46 1.50 18.98 -7.81
C GLU A 46 0.07 18.61 -7.43
N LEU A 47 -0.28 17.32 -7.52
CA LEU A 47 -1.61 16.83 -7.15
C LEU A 47 -1.93 17.08 -5.67
N ILE A 48 -0.96 16.85 -4.77
CA ILE A 48 -1.12 17.07 -3.33
C ILE A 48 -1.32 18.57 -3.03
N GLU A 49 -0.48 19.44 -3.61
CA GLU A 49 -0.55 20.90 -3.44
C GLU A 49 -1.88 21.45 -3.97
N ASP A 50 -2.28 21.06 -5.17
CA ASP A 50 -3.53 21.50 -5.82
C ASP A 50 -4.78 21.00 -5.07
N GLY A 51 -4.71 19.82 -4.47
CA GLY A 51 -5.78 19.23 -3.67
C GLY A 51 -5.86 19.76 -2.23
N GLY A 52 -4.89 20.59 -1.81
CA GLY A 52 -4.82 21.10 -0.43
C GLY A 52 -4.57 20.01 0.60
N ALA A 53 -3.96 18.90 0.19
CA ALA A 53 -3.55 17.81 1.06
C ALA A 53 -2.10 17.99 1.56
N GLU A 54 -1.71 17.19 2.54
CA GLU A 54 -0.37 17.15 3.10
C GLU A 54 0.27 15.78 2.85
N SER A 55 1.53 15.73 2.40
CA SER A 55 2.27 14.47 2.24
C SER A 55 2.56 13.86 3.59
N CYS A 56 2.29 12.55 3.74
CA CYS A 56 2.73 11.79 4.91
C CYS A 56 4.17 11.30 4.82
N TYR A 57 4.83 11.44 3.65
CA TYR A 57 6.12 10.82 3.40
C TYR A 57 7.32 11.77 3.49
N VAL A 58 7.22 13.02 3.00
CA VAL A 58 8.38 13.90 2.79
C VAL A 58 9.27 14.01 4.03
N ASP A 59 8.68 14.28 5.18
CA ASP A 59 9.40 14.45 6.46
C ASP A 59 9.37 13.18 7.33
N TYR A 60 8.82 12.08 6.83
CA TYR A 60 8.72 10.84 7.58
C TYR A 60 10.10 10.21 7.78
N ALA A 61 10.52 10.08 9.04
CA ALA A 61 11.84 9.60 9.43
C ALA A 61 11.74 8.57 10.58
N PRO A 62 11.22 7.37 10.34
CA PRO A 62 11.13 6.32 11.34
C PRO A 62 12.52 5.76 11.70
N ALA A 63 12.60 5.04 12.82
CA ALA A 63 13.87 4.49 13.31
C ALA A 63 14.54 3.48 12.37
N PHE A 64 13.78 2.84 11.48
CA PHE A 64 14.31 1.90 10.50
C PHE A 64 14.87 2.58 9.24
N GLY A 65 14.43 3.81 8.92
CA GLY A 65 14.93 4.59 7.78
C GLY A 65 16.24 5.30 8.10
N ARG A 66 16.97 5.68 7.06
CA ARG A 66 18.19 6.49 7.18
C ARG A 66 17.90 7.95 6.85
N GLY A 67 17.21 8.63 7.77
CA GLY A 67 16.75 10.00 7.59
C GLY A 67 15.32 10.06 7.01
N ALA A 68 14.89 11.26 6.59
CA ALA A 68 13.58 11.46 6.00
C ALA A 68 13.46 10.76 4.64
N PHE A 69 12.24 10.30 4.29
CA PHE A 69 11.98 9.70 2.98
C PHE A 69 12.27 10.69 1.84
N GLY A 70 11.83 11.94 1.98
CA GLY A 70 12.22 13.06 1.13
C GLY A 70 11.51 13.13 -0.23
N HIS A 71 10.51 12.31 -0.46
CA HIS A 71 9.72 12.22 -1.68
C HIS A 71 8.21 12.17 -1.36
N TYR A 72 7.38 12.39 -2.39
CA TYR A 72 5.92 12.49 -2.23
C TYR A 72 5.19 11.17 -2.45
N ILE A 73 5.85 10.17 -3.05
CA ILE A 73 5.27 8.87 -3.40
C ILE A 73 6.35 7.78 -3.36
N CYS A 74 5.98 6.54 -3.01
CA CYS A 74 6.84 5.40 -3.26
C CYS A 74 6.67 4.91 -4.70
N THR A 75 7.79 4.66 -5.39
CA THR A 75 7.86 4.13 -6.76
C THR A 75 8.71 2.88 -6.80
N SER A 76 8.08 1.73 -6.57
CA SER A 76 8.77 0.43 -6.49
C SER A 76 8.74 -0.27 -7.85
N VAL A 77 9.91 -0.50 -8.45
CA VAL A 77 10.04 -1.05 -9.80
C VAL A 77 10.64 -2.45 -9.75
N ASN A 78 10.01 -3.39 -10.42
CA ASN A 78 10.44 -4.78 -10.63
C ASN A 78 10.74 -5.54 -9.33
N ASP A 79 11.99 -5.60 -8.89
CA ASP A 79 12.45 -6.28 -7.68
C ASP A 79 12.34 -5.44 -6.40
N ALA A 80 12.09 -4.13 -6.53
CA ALA A 80 11.72 -3.30 -5.40
C ALA A 80 10.27 -3.58 -5.00
N VAL A 81 10.03 -3.98 -3.75
CA VAL A 81 8.69 -4.39 -3.30
C VAL A 81 7.98 -3.30 -2.51
N LEU A 82 8.68 -2.61 -1.61
CA LEU A 82 8.14 -1.55 -0.76
C LEU A 82 9.10 -0.37 -0.67
N HIS A 83 8.56 0.81 -0.36
CA HIS A 83 9.28 2.02 -0.04
C HIS A 83 10.28 2.47 -1.12
N GLY A 84 10.04 2.11 -2.40
CA GLY A 84 10.91 2.50 -3.51
C GLY A 84 11.02 4.01 -3.63
N ARG A 85 12.23 4.57 -3.40
CA ARG A 85 12.47 6.01 -3.54
C ARG A 85 12.53 6.43 -5.00
N PRO A 86 11.79 7.48 -5.40
CA PRO A 86 11.96 8.08 -6.71
C PRO A 86 13.42 8.47 -6.97
N HIS A 87 13.96 8.06 -8.11
CA HIS A 87 15.33 8.36 -8.54
C HIS A 87 15.38 8.54 -10.07
N ASP A 88 16.54 8.90 -10.60
CA ASP A 88 16.71 9.07 -12.06
C ASP A 88 16.67 7.71 -12.76
N TYR A 89 15.46 7.27 -13.10
CA TYR A 89 15.19 6.04 -13.83
C TYR A 89 14.02 6.25 -14.80
N PRO A 90 14.25 6.22 -16.11
CA PRO A 90 13.19 6.21 -17.10
C PRO A 90 12.58 4.81 -17.20
N LEU A 91 11.28 4.70 -16.99
CA LEU A 91 10.55 3.43 -17.06
C LEU A 91 10.67 2.76 -18.42
N ALA A 92 10.96 1.47 -18.43
CA ALA A 92 11.07 0.65 -19.62
C ALA A 92 9.73 -0.06 -19.94
N ASP A 93 9.58 -0.48 -21.21
CA ASP A 93 8.45 -1.32 -21.62
C ASP A 93 8.51 -2.69 -20.90
N GLY A 94 7.47 -3.02 -20.15
CA GLY A 94 7.39 -4.23 -19.35
C GLY A 94 7.86 -4.11 -17.89
N ASP A 95 8.27 -2.92 -17.44
CA ASP A 95 8.49 -2.70 -16.01
C ASP A 95 7.19 -2.92 -15.22
N LEU A 96 7.27 -3.66 -14.13
CA LEU A 96 6.20 -3.75 -13.14
C LEU A 96 6.44 -2.65 -12.11
N LEU A 97 5.54 -1.68 -12.05
CA LEU A 97 5.60 -0.53 -11.16
C LEU A 97 4.50 -0.61 -10.11
N SER A 98 4.90 -0.50 -8.84
CA SER A 98 3.98 -0.24 -7.73
C SER A 98 4.10 1.22 -7.31
N LEU A 99 2.98 1.92 -7.29
CA LEU A 99 2.83 3.26 -6.72
C LEU A 99 2.12 3.13 -5.38
N ASP A 100 2.65 3.80 -4.36
CA ASP A 100 2.13 3.76 -3.01
C ASP A 100 2.12 5.20 -2.45
N LEU A 101 0.96 5.65 -1.96
CA LEU A 101 0.69 7.05 -1.63
C LEU A 101 -0.14 7.19 -0.35
N ALA A 102 0.46 7.82 0.66
CA ALA A 102 -0.22 8.28 1.85
C ALA A 102 -0.28 9.81 1.92
N VAL A 103 -1.47 10.35 2.14
CA VAL A 103 -1.68 11.79 2.37
C VAL A 103 -2.63 12.03 3.54
N SER A 104 -2.53 13.21 4.14
CA SER A 104 -3.49 13.75 5.08
C SER A 104 -4.31 14.86 4.42
N LEU A 105 -5.63 14.76 4.47
CA LEU A 105 -6.54 15.83 4.08
C LEU A 105 -7.47 16.13 5.28
N ASP A 106 -7.56 17.41 5.67
CA ASP A 106 -8.32 17.82 6.86
C ASP A 106 -7.93 17.05 8.14
N GLY A 107 -6.65 16.63 8.26
CA GLY A 107 -6.11 15.97 9.44
C GLY A 107 -6.43 14.46 9.57
N ILE A 108 -6.99 13.83 8.54
CA ILE A 108 -7.19 12.37 8.49
C ILE A 108 -6.41 11.79 7.32
N VAL A 109 -5.67 10.73 7.58
CA VAL A 109 -4.81 10.05 6.61
C VAL A 109 -5.57 8.98 5.85
N ALA A 110 -5.25 8.83 4.57
CA ALA A 110 -5.53 7.64 3.78
C ALA A 110 -4.27 7.19 3.06
N ASP A 111 -4.13 5.89 2.90
CA ASP A 111 -3.01 5.19 2.29
C ASP A 111 -3.50 4.16 1.27
N SER A 112 -2.81 4.02 0.15
CA SER A 112 -3.17 3.03 -0.87
C SER A 112 -2.03 2.78 -1.85
N ALA A 113 -1.96 1.52 -2.35
CA ALA A 113 -1.01 1.15 -3.38
C ALA A 113 -1.65 0.40 -4.54
N VAL A 114 -1.10 0.63 -5.73
CA VAL A 114 -1.50 -0.05 -6.96
C VAL A 114 -0.27 -0.52 -7.74
N SER A 115 -0.35 -1.72 -8.32
CA SER A 115 0.68 -2.26 -9.21
C SER A 115 0.16 -2.39 -10.63
N PHE A 116 1.00 -2.09 -11.62
CA PHE A 116 0.67 -2.27 -13.03
C PHE A 116 1.94 -2.44 -13.87
N VAL A 117 1.78 -3.00 -15.07
CA VAL A 117 2.86 -3.11 -16.05
C VAL A 117 2.87 -1.87 -16.94
N VAL A 118 4.05 -1.25 -17.07
CA VAL A 118 4.26 -0.07 -17.92
C VAL A 118 4.39 -0.52 -19.39
N GLY A 119 3.68 0.16 -20.29
CA GLY A 119 3.69 -0.15 -21.72
C GLY A 119 2.93 -1.42 -22.10
N THR A 120 3.49 -2.21 -23.00
CA THR A 120 2.79 -3.34 -23.65
C THR A 120 3.47 -4.71 -23.44
N ALA A 121 4.73 -4.74 -23.03
CA ALA A 121 5.51 -5.98 -22.84
C ALA A 121 5.13 -6.73 -21.56
N ARG A 122 3.85 -7.11 -21.43
CA ARG A 122 3.33 -7.85 -20.28
C ARG A 122 3.85 -9.28 -20.28
N THR A 123 4.17 -9.80 -19.09
CA THR A 123 4.51 -11.20 -18.90
C THR A 123 3.46 -11.89 -18.03
N PRO A 124 3.22 -13.22 -18.23
CA PRO A 124 2.31 -13.97 -17.37
C PRO A 124 2.70 -13.89 -15.88
N GLU A 125 3.98 -13.81 -15.56
CA GLU A 125 4.47 -13.65 -14.20
C GLU A 125 4.02 -12.34 -13.58
N SER A 126 4.22 -11.20 -14.28
CA SER A 126 3.82 -9.88 -13.78
C SER A 126 2.31 -9.80 -13.57
N GLU A 127 1.51 -10.33 -14.51
CA GLU A 127 0.05 -10.36 -14.40
C GLU A 127 -0.40 -11.26 -13.24
N SER A 128 0.26 -12.41 -13.04
CA SER A 128 -0.06 -13.32 -11.92
C SER A 128 0.27 -12.72 -10.55
N LEU A 129 1.37 -11.96 -10.42
CA LEU A 129 1.73 -11.26 -9.20
C LEU A 129 0.68 -10.19 -8.83
N ILE A 130 0.29 -9.36 -9.80
CA ILE A 130 -0.73 -8.32 -9.61
C ILE A 130 -2.08 -8.97 -9.22
N ASP A 131 -2.56 -9.95 -10.00
CA ASP A 131 -3.81 -10.67 -9.71
C ASP A 131 -3.81 -11.30 -8.32
N ALA A 132 -2.69 -11.90 -7.91
CA ALA A 132 -2.59 -12.54 -6.59
C ALA A 132 -2.71 -11.52 -5.45
N THR A 133 -2.04 -10.35 -5.54
CA THR A 133 -2.13 -9.31 -4.52
C THR A 133 -3.51 -8.67 -4.49
N GLU A 134 -4.13 -8.39 -5.63
CA GLU A 134 -5.50 -7.86 -5.71
C GLU A 134 -6.53 -8.83 -5.11
N ARG A 135 -6.44 -10.13 -5.43
CA ARG A 135 -7.32 -11.16 -4.85
C ARG A 135 -7.09 -11.33 -3.35
N ALA A 136 -5.85 -11.26 -2.89
CA ALA A 136 -5.51 -11.33 -1.48
C ALA A 136 -6.07 -10.12 -0.71
N LEU A 137 -5.92 -8.91 -1.26
CA LEU A 137 -6.50 -7.68 -0.71
C LEU A 137 -8.03 -7.79 -0.61
N ALA A 138 -8.68 -8.20 -1.69
CA ALA A 138 -10.13 -8.42 -1.70
C ALA A 138 -10.56 -9.47 -0.66
N ALA A 139 -9.79 -10.54 -0.45
CA ALA A 139 -10.05 -11.54 0.58
C ALA A 139 -9.91 -10.96 2.00
N GLY A 140 -8.86 -10.15 2.25
CA GLY A 140 -8.67 -9.44 3.51
C GLY A 140 -9.83 -8.49 3.83
N ILE A 141 -10.26 -7.68 2.85
CA ILE A 141 -11.39 -6.75 3.00
C ILE A 141 -12.69 -7.52 3.31
N ARG A 142 -12.97 -8.61 2.60
CA ARG A 142 -14.16 -9.44 2.89
C ARG A 142 -14.13 -10.10 4.26
N ALA A 143 -12.94 -10.42 4.76
CA ALA A 143 -12.76 -11.02 6.08
C ALA A 143 -12.85 -9.97 7.21
N ALA A 144 -12.61 -8.68 6.91
CA ALA A 144 -12.61 -7.61 7.89
C ALA A 144 -14.04 -7.24 8.34
N GLY A 145 -14.18 -6.83 9.60
CA GLY A 145 -15.47 -6.40 10.16
C GLY A 145 -15.42 -6.25 11.68
N PRO A 146 -16.54 -5.82 12.29
CA PRO A 146 -16.61 -5.60 13.73
C PRO A 146 -16.41 -6.91 14.49
N GLY A 147 -15.47 -6.92 15.46
CA GLY A 147 -15.13 -8.07 16.26
C GLY A 147 -14.16 -9.06 15.62
N VAL A 148 -13.92 -8.98 14.32
CA VAL A 148 -12.92 -9.78 13.59
C VAL A 148 -11.53 -9.40 14.09
N ARG A 149 -10.64 -10.38 14.22
CA ARG A 149 -9.27 -10.14 14.68
C ARG A 149 -8.32 -9.99 13.50
N VAL A 150 -7.26 -9.21 13.67
CA VAL A 150 -6.25 -9.01 12.61
C VAL A 150 -5.64 -10.32 12.11
N GLY A 151 -5.56 -11.35 12.96
CA GLY A 151 -5.11 -12.69 12.55
C GLY A 151 -6.07 -13.42 11.62
N ASP A 152 -7.38 -13.11 11.65
CA ASP A 152 -8.38 -13.66 10.72
C ASP A 152 -8.17 -13.04 9.33
N ILE A 153 -7.89 -11.73 9.28
CA ILE A 153 -7.58 -10.99 8.04
C ILE A 153 -6.28 -11.53 7.45
N GLY A 154 -5.21 -11.59 8.25
CA GLY A 154 -3.93 -12.13 7.78
C GLY A 154 -4.03 -13.58 7.30
N HIS A 155 -4.89 -14.41 7.94
CA HIS A 155 -5.16 -15.76 7.46
C HIS A 155 -5.84 -15.75 6.07
N ALA A 156 -6.83 -14.89 5.87
CA ALA A 156 -7.53 -14.78 4.60
C ALA A 156 -6.59 -14.31 3.47
N ILE A 157 -5.77 -13.29 3.72
CA ILE A 157 -4.74 -12.79 2.79
C ILE A 157 -3.73 -13.90 2.49
N GLY A 158 -3.11 -14.46 3.53
CA GLY A 158 -2.03 -15.45 3.39
C GLY A 158 -2.49 -16.74 2.71
N THR A 159 -3.76 -17.16 2.89
CA THR A 159 -4.31 -18.32 2.18
C THR A 159 -4.35 -18.09 0.68
N VAL A 160 -4.81 -16.93 0.22
CA VAL A 160 -4.85 -16.60 -1.22
C VAL A 160 -3.45 -16.57 -1.83
N LEU A 161 -2.49 -15.95 -1.14
CA LEU A 161 -1.10 -15.86 -1.62
C LEU A 161 -0.43 -17.24 -1.66
N HIS A 162 -0.61 -18.04 -0.61
CA HIS A 162 -0.09 -19.41 -0.54
C HIS A 162 -0.68 -20.31 -1.64
N ASP A 163 -2.00 -20.25 -1.86
CA ASP A 163 -2.69 -21.04 -2.89
C ASP A 163 -2.26 -20.61 -4.31
N ALA A 164 -1.83 -19.36 -4.47
CA ALA A 164 -1.20 -18.86 -5.70
C ALA A 164 0.28 -19.25 -5.84
N GLY A 165 0.87 -19.90 -4.82
CA GLY A 165 2.25 -20.38 -4.82
C GLY A 165 3.29 -19.34 -4.41
N TYR A 166 2.88 -18.20 -3.84
CA TYR A 166 3.82 -17.15 -3.43
C TYR A 166 4.19 -17.27 -1.95
N PRO A 167 5.49 -17.11 -1.62
CA PRO A 167 5.93 -17.00 -0.24
C PRO A 167 5.46 -15.68 0.37
N VAL A 168 5.04 -15.72 1.66
CA VAL A 168 4.56 -14.53 2.37
C VAL A 168 5.58 -14.09 3.40
N ASN A 169 6.07 -12.87 3.27
CA ASN A 169 6.87 -12.22 4.30
C ASN A 169 5.95 -11.69 5.41
N THR A 170 6.43 -11.69 6.66
CA THR A 170 5.69 -11.23 7.84
C THR A 170 6.36 -10.10 8.59
N ASP A 171 7.44 -9.52 8.06
CA ASP A 171 8.18 -8.44 8.71
C ASP A 171 7.45 -7.09 8.56
N PHE A 172 6.72 -6.93 7.44
CA PHE A 172 5.90 -5.77 7.13
C PHE A 172 4.47 -6.20 6.80
N GLY A 173 3.55 -5.27 6.91
CA GLY A 173 2.14 -5.51 6.62
C GLY A 173 1.30 -4.34 7.08
N GLY A 174 -0.01 -4.42 6.91
CA GLY A 174 -0.97 -3.40 7.20
C GLY A 174 -0.95 -2.89 8.63
N HIS A 175 -1.57 -1.77 8.82
CA HIS A 175 -1.54 -1.03 10.09
C HIS A 175 -2.84 -0.28 10.34
N GLY A 176 -3.05 0.14 11.59
CA GLY A 176 -4.03 1.16 11.89
C GLY A 176 -3.58 2.51 11.34
N LEU A 177 -4.52 3.36 10.98
CA LEU A 177 -4.27 4.75 10.60
C LEU A 177 -5.42 5.65 11.07
N GLY A 178 -5.25 6.95 10.97
CA GLY A 178 -6.25 7.92 11.44
C GLY A 178 -5.70 9.34 11.32
N THR A 179 -5.41 10.00 12.46
CA THR A 179 -4.73 11.30 12.46
C THR A 179 -3.23 11.19 12.17
N THR A 180 -2.67 9.99 12.21
CA THR A 180 -1.29 9.68 11.80
C THR A 180 -1.29 8.48 10.87
N MET A 181 -0.26 8.38 10.02
CA MET A 181 -0.13 7.34 9.00
C MET A 181 -0.04 5.94 9.62
N HIS A 182 0.87 5.71 10.54
CA HIS A 182 1.08 4.41 11.17
C HIS A 182 0.62 4.40 12.62
N GLN A 183 -0.33 3.52 12.92
CA GLN A 183 -0.87 3.27 14.26
C GLN A 183 -1.03 1.77 14.51
N ASP A 184 -1.30 1.40 15.77
CA ASP A 184 -1.82 0.06 16.07
C ASP A 184 -3.26 -0.12 15.49
N PRO A 185 -3.68 -1.34 15.21
CA PRO A 185 -2.91 -2.57 15.29
C PRO A 185 -2.09 -2.84 14.03
N HIS A 186 -1.00 -3.60 14.14
CA HIS A 186 -0.38 -4.23 12.98
C HIS A 186 -1.33 -5.29 12.39
N VAL A 187 -1.49 -5.31 11.07
CA VAL A 187 -2.33 -6.26 10.32
C VAL A 187 -1.44 -7.10 9.41
N PRO A 188 -1.05 -8.31 9.82
CA PRO A 188 -0.10 -9.12 9.07
C PRO A 188 -0.72 -9.69 7.78
N ASN A 189 0.11 -9.93 6.77
CA ASN A 189 -0.27 -10.63 5.53
C ASN A 189 -0.35 -12.17 5.68
N ALA A 190 0.05 -12.72 6.83
CA ALA A 190 -0.20 -14.09 7.24
C ALA A 190 -0.59 -14.12 8.71
N GLY A 191 -1.57 -14.94 9.07
CA GLY A 191 -2.10 -14.92 10.43
C GLY A 191 -2.71 -16.25 10.88
N ARG A 192 -3.06 -16.29 12.16
CA ARG A 192 -3.79 -17.42 12.76
C ARG A 192 -5.20 -16.98 13.13
N PRO A 193 -6.24 -17.69 12.69
CA PRO A 193 -7.62 -17.38 13.04
C PRO A 193 -7.84 -17.22 14.54
N GLY A 194 -8.64 -16.22 14.92
CA GLY A 194 -8.99 -15.91 16.31
C GLY A 194 -7.85 -15.26 17.12
N ARG A 195 -6.77 -14.81 16.49
CA ARG A 195 -5.62 -14.17 17.16
C ARG A 195 -5.48 -12.69 16.78
N GLY A 196 -4.79 -11.97 17.65
CA GLY A 196 -4.51 -10.54 17.47
C GLY A 196 -5.63 -9.63 17.97
N TYR A 197 -5.53 -8.36 17.64
CA TYR A 197 -6.44 -7.31 18.12
C TYR A 197 -7.80 -7.42 17.41
N PRO A 198 -8.93 -7.30 18.13
CA PRO A 198 -10.26 -7.28 17.53
C PRO A 198 -10.57 -5.90 16.95
N LEU A 199 -11.03 -5.84 15.70
CA LEU A 199 -11.45 -4.62 15.06
C LEU A 199 -12.78 -4.10 15.64
N ARG A 200 -12.94 -2.78 15.63
CA ARG A 200 -14.14 -2.10 16.13
C ARG A 200 -14.63 -1.08 15.11
N PRO A 201 -15.94 -0.83 15.03
CA PRO A 201 -16.48 0.24 14.19
C PRO A 201 -15.79 1.58 14.47
N GLY A 202 -15.54 2.35 13.42
CA GLY A 202 -14.81 3.61 13.46
C GLY A 202 -13.29 3.49 13.37
N MET A 203 -12.72 2.27 13.35
CA MET A 203 -11.31 2.08 13.04
C MET A 203 -11.05 2.22 11.53
N LEU A 204 -9.91 2.83 11.20
CA LEU A 204 -9.28 2.69 9.88
C LEU A 204 -8.11 1.73 9.96
N VAL A 205 -7.97 0.88 8.95
CA VAL A 205 -6.82 0.00 8.78
C VAL A 205 -6.35 0.00 7.33
N ALA A 206 -5.05 0.04 7.10
CA ALA A 206 -4.43 -0.30 5.84
C ALA A 206 -4.38 -1.83 5.72
N LEU A 207 -4.86 -2.36 4.61
CA LEU A 207 -4.67 -3.75 4.23
C LEU A 207 -3.82 -3.76 2.97
N GLU A 208 -2.63 -4.35 3.07
CA GLU A 208 -1.55 -4.16 2.08
C GLU A 208 -0.82 -5.47 1.75
N PRO A 209 -1.46 -6.44 1.13
CA PRO A 209 -0.74 -7.61 0.64
C PRO A 209 0.28 -7.22 -0.44
N TRP A 210 1.49 -7.75 -0.29
CA TRP A 210 2.56 -7.67 -1.25
C TRP A 210 3.28 -9.01 -1.36
N VAL A 211 3.86 -9.29 -2.51
CA VAL A 211 4.54 -10.55 -2.79
C VAL A 211 5.78 -10.33 -3.64
N MET A 212 6.70 -11.26 -3.50
CA MET A 212 7.87 -11.47 -4.36
C MET A 212 7.72 -12.84 -5.03
N ALA A 213 8.12 -12.98 -6.28
CA ALA A 213 7.79 -14.14 -7.10
C ALA A 213 8.29 -15.48 -6.54
N ASP A 214 9.47 -15.52 -5.92
CA ASP A 214 10.13 -16.76 -5.53
C ASP A 214 10.76 -16.77 -4.13
N THR A 215 10.69 -15.67 -3.38
CA THR A 215 11.31 -15.57 -2.05
C THR A 215 10.42 -14.78 -1.09
N ALA A 216 10.59 -15.00 0.22
CA ALA A 216 10.07 -14.15 1.28
C ALA A 216 11.16 -13.23 1.88
N ASP A 217 12.42 -13.37 1.45
CA ASP A 217 13.56 -12.66 2.04
C ASP A 217 13.75 -11.29 1.40
N LEU A 218 13.92 -10.27 2.25
CA LEU A 218 14.13 -8.87 1.87
C LEU A 218 15.58 -8.47 2.03
N VAL A 219 16.03 -7.56 1.17
CA VAL A 219 17.28 -6.81 1.32
C VAL A 219 17.00 -5.32 1.27
N TYR A 220 17.76 -4.54 2.05
CA TYR A 220 17.69 -3.08 2.00
C TYR A 220 18.62 -2.55 0.92
N ASP A 221 18.08 -1.67 0.09
CA ASP A 221 18.87 -0.90 -0.87
C ASP A 221 19.83 0.07 -0.13
N PRO A 222 20.99 0.41 -0.72
CA PRO A 222 21.91 1.41 -0.16
C PRO A 222 21.29 2.79 0.09
N ASP A 223 20.16 3.14 -0.54
CA ASP A 223 19.42 4.37 -0.30
C ASP A 223 18.83 4.44 1.13
N GLY A 224 18.81 3.30 1.84
CA GLY A 224 18.36 3.18 3.23
C GLY A 224 16.84 3.10 3.42
N TRP A 225 16.07 3.01 2.32
CA TRP A 225 14.61 2.96 2.32
C TRP A 225 14.04 1.81 1.49
N THR A 226 14.43 1.72 0.23
CA THR A 226 13.89 0.74 -0.71
C THR A 226 14.13 -0.69 -0.22
N LEU A 227 13.07 -1.46 -0.11
CA LEU A 227 13.12 -2.89 0.17
C LEU A 227 13.03 -3.66 -1.14
N ARG A 228 13.98 -4.58 -1.34
CA ARG A 228 14.06 -5.40 -2.55
C ARG A 228 13.95 -6.87 -2.23
N SER A 229 13.50 -7.63 -3.20
CA SER A 229 13.61 -9.08 -3.20
C SER A 229 15.08 -9.50 -3.10
N ALA A 230 15.40 -10.45 -2.21
CA ALA A 230 16.76 -10.95 -2.04
C ALA A 230 17.29 -11.72 -3.26
N THR A 231 16.41 -12.20 -4.14
CA THR A 231 16.74 -12.93 -5.36
C THR A 231 16.75 -12.05 -6.62
N GLY A 232 16.23 -10.80 -6.51
CA GLY A 232 16.01 -9.92 -7.66
C GLY A 232 14.77 -10.29 -8.48
N CYS A 233 13.89 -11.15 -7.96
CA CYS A 233 12.64 -11.51 -8.62
C CYS A 233 11.64 -10.34 -8.64
N ARG A 234 10.65 -10.41 -9.53
CA ARG A 234 9.59 -9.41 -9.64
C ARG A 234 8.68 -9.42 -8.41
N THR A 235 8.08 -8.28 -8.13
CA THR A 235 7.25 -8.03 -6.96
C THR A 235 5.97 -7.29 -7.34
N ALA A 236 4.93 -7.41 -6.52
CA ALA A 236 3.71 -6.60 -6.62
C ALA A 236 3.19 -6.24 -5.23
N HIS A 237 2.50 -5.10 -5.15
CA HIS A 237 1.87 -4.56 -3.95
C HIS A 237 0.48 -4.02 -4.30
N SER A 238 -0.51 -4.33 -3.48
CA SER A 238 -1.86 -3.79 -3.59
C SER A 238 -2.36 -3.41 -2.21
N GLU A 239 -2.95 -2.22 -2.07
CA GLU A 239 -3.36 -1.72 -0.77
C GLU A 239 -4.61 -0.85 -0.84
N HIS A 240 -5.41 -0.91 0.23
CA HIS A 240 -6.50 0.01 0.49
C HIS A 240 -6.59 0.42 1.96
N THR A 241 -6.93 1.70 2.19
CA THR A 241 -7.51 2.15 3.46
C THR A 241 -8.92 1.61 3.60
N VAL A 242 -9.18 0.90 4.69
CA VAL A 242 -10.44 0.22 4.99
C VAL A 242 -11.04 0.74 6.28
N LEU A 243 -12.27 1.24 6.21
CA LEU A 243 -13.08 1.62 7.36
C LEU A 243 -13.83 0.41 7.90
N ILE A 244 -13.73 0.16 9.20
CA ILE A 244 -14.58 -0.80 9.89
C ILE A 244 -15.90 -0.12 10.26
N THR A 245 -17.00 -0.66 9.76
CA THR A 245 -18.36 -0.20 10.03
C THR A 245 -19.11 -1.15 10.98
N ASP A 246 -20.31 -0.80 11.38
CA ASP A 246 -21.17 -1.70 12.18
C ASP A 246 -21.56 -2.98 11.41
N ASP A 247 -21.64 -2.89 10.07
CA ASP A 247 -22.13 -3.96 9.19
C ASP A 247 -21.00 -4.74 8.48
N GLY A 248 -19.71 -4.33 8.66
CA GLY A 248 -18.59 -4.97 7.97
C GLY A 248 -17.39 -4.05 7.77
N ALA A 249 -16.82 -4.08 6.56
CA ALA A 249 -15.67 -3.27 6.17
C ALA A 249 -15.90 -2.59 4.82
N GLN A 250 -15.39 -1.37 4.68
CA GLN A 250 -15.52 -0.57 3.46
C GLN A 250 -14.15 -0.02 3.04
N ALA A 251 -13.69 -0.35 1.83
CA ALA A 251 -12.53 0.31 1.24
C ALA A 251 -12.88 1.76 0.86
N LEU A 252 -12.03 2.70 1.25
CA LEU A 252 -12.21 4.14 1.03
C LEU A 252 -11.41 4.66 -0.17
N THR A 253 -10.41 3.92 -0.63
CA THR A 253 -9.47 4.29 -1.70
C THR A 253 -9.77 3.60 -3.04
N LEU A 254 -11.03 3.29 -3.30
CA LEU A 254 -11.49 2.77 -4.59
C LEU A 254 -11.72 3.92 -5.59
N ALA A 255 -11.21 3.77 -6.85
CA ALA A 255 -11.40 4.72 -7.95
C ALA A 255 -12.75 4.51 -8.65
#